data_a3d94c6158045e27931cf97a5f7819d9
#
_entry.id   a3d94c6158045e27931cf97a5f7819d9
#
_cell.length_a   1.000
_cell.length_b   1.000
_cell.length_c   1.000
_cell.angle_alpha   90.00
_cell.angle_beta   90.00
_cell.angle_gamma   90.00
#
_symmetry.space_group_name_H-M   'P 1'
#
loop_
_entity.id
_entity.type
_entity.pdbx_description
1 polymer ?
#
loop_
_entity_poly.entity_id
_entity_poly.type
_entity_poly.pdbx_seq_one_letter_code
_entity_poly.pdbx_strand_id
1 'polypeptide(L)'
;MIINSRKDLDNAPQEVREQFLNRLASTINKHVWNGSEWVLQQDETSIARFGFTTADFPDAPVPEKPDYNPDERAREQEANEVRNQRDALLAKTDWTQVADAPVDQQAWSTYRQALRDIPEQNGFPGDVDWPSKPTE
;
A
#
# COMPACT_ATOMS: atom_id res chain seq x y z
N MET A 1 25.98 -24.02 -1.60
CA MET A 1 26.51 -24.14 -2.98
C MET A 1 25.95 -23.01 -3.81
N ILE A 2 26.76 -22.30 -4.56
CA ILE A 2 26.31 -21.22 -5.45
C ILE A 2 26.23 -21.79 -6.88
N ILE A 3 25.07 -21.69 -7.52
CA ILE A 3 24.82 -22.18 -8.88
C ILE A 3 24.87 -20.98 -9.83
N ASN A 4 25.94 -20.88 -10.61
CA ASN A 4 26.17 -19.78 -11.55
C ASN A 4 26.21 -20.25 -13.03
N SER A 5 26.24 -21.54 -13.26
CA SER A 5 26.31 -22.11 -14.59
C SER A 5 25.53 -23.44 -14.69
N ARG A 6 25.30 -23.90 -15.93
CA ARG A 6 24.70 -25.22 -16.18
C ARG A 6 25.48 -26.35 -15.52
N LYS A 7 26.81 -26.27 -15.56
CA LYS A 7 27.70 -27.30 -14.96
C LYS A 7 27.50 -27.36 -13.42
N ASP A 8 27.33 -26.21 -12.77
CA ASP A 8 27.08 -26.17 -11.32
C ASP A 8 25.74 -26.83 -11.01
N LEU A 9 24.71 -26.54 -11.83
CA LEU A 9 23.38 -27.12 -11.68
C LEU A 9 23.38 -28.63 -11.85
N ASP A 10 24.07 -29.13 -12.89
CA ASP A 10 24.13 -30.58 -13.18
C ASP A 10 24.87 -31.35 -12.09
N ASN A 11 25.83 -30.72 -11.43
CA ASN A 11 26.60 -31.31 -10.32
C ASN A 11 25.95 -31.08 -8.93
N ALA A 12 24.89 -30.31 -8.85
CA ALA A 12 24.22 -30.04 -7.57
C ALA A 12 23.43 -31.26 -7.09
N PRO A 13 23.35 -31.50 -5.77
CA PRO A 13 22.43 -32.49 -5.19
C PRO A 13 20.98 -32.23 -5.67
N GLN A 14 20.20 -33.31 -5.79
CA GLN A 14 18.84 -33.24 -6.33
C GLN A 14 17.99 -32.21 -5.62
N GLU A 15 17.99 -32.17 -4.29
CA GLU A 15 17.22 -31.22 -3.48
C GLU A 15 17.62 -29.78 -3.78
N VAL A 16 18.91 -29.49 -3.89
CA VAL A 16 19.44 -28.16 -4.20
C VAL A 16 19.04 -27.73 -5.62
N ARG A 17 19.08 -28.70 -6.56
CA ARG A 17 18.66 -28.49 -7.94
C ARG A 17 17.18 -28.15 -8.04
N GLU A 18 16.32 -28.90 -7.36
CA GLU A 18 14.86 -28.66 -7.32
C GLU A 18 14.52 -27.31 -6.71
N GLN A 19 15.12 -26.95 -5.59
CA GLN A 19 14.93 -25.63 -4.98
C GLN A 19 15.37 -24.49 -5.90
N PHE A 20 16.49 -24.66 -6.59
CA PHE A 20 16.98 -23.69 -7.55
C PHE A 20 16.03 -23.52 -8.74
N LEU A 21 15.55 -24.61 -9.33
CA LEU A 21 14.63 -24.59 -10.47
C LEU A 21 13.26 -23.99 -10.09
N ASN A 22 12.74 -24.33 -8.92
CA ASN A 22 11.49 -23.75 -8.42
C ASN A 22 11.61 -22.23 -8.22
N ARG A 23 12.72 -21.78 -7.66
CA ARG A 23 13.00 -20.35 -7.50
C ARG A 23 13.16 -19.63 -8.84
N LEU A 24 13.83 -20.29 -9.80
CA LEU A 24 14.01 -19.76 -11.15
C LEU A 24 12.65 -19.66 -11.86
N ALA A 25 11.82 -20.70 -11.79
CA ALA A 25 10.47 -20.71 -12.36
C ALA A 25 9.60 -19.55 -11.85
N SER A 26 9.65 -19.24 -10.55
CA SER A 26 8.88 -18.15 -9.95
C SER A 26 9.32 -16.75 -10.41
N THR A 27 10.53 -16.63 -10.96
CA THR A 27 11.05 -15.33 -11.46
C THR A 27 10.91 -15.17 -12.98
N ILE A 28 10.88 -16.27 -13.73
CA ILE A 28 10.88 -16.26 -15.20
C ILE A 28 9.49 -16.02 -15.76
N ASN A 29 8.48 -16.72 -15.23
CA ASN A 29 7.10 -16.60 -15.67
C ASN A 29 6.30 -15.83 -14.60
N LYS A 30 6.56 -14.54 -14.48
CA LYS A 30 5.94 -13.68 -13.49
C LYS A 30 4.78 -12.90 -14.09
N HIS A 31 3.60 -12.99 -13.48
CA HIS A 31 2.50 -12.09 -13.82
C HIS A 31 2.69 -10.75 -13.09
N VAL A 32 2.61 -9.66 -13.86
CA VAL A 32 2.68 -8.28 -13.36
C VAL A 32 1.38 -7.57 -13.71
N TRP A 33 0.78 -6.92 -12.74
CA TRP A 33 -0.42 -6.11 -12.95
C TRP A 33 -0.06 -4.78 -13.60
N ASN A 34 -0.65 -4.50 -14.78
CA ASN A 34 -0.40 -3.26 -15.53
C ASN A 34 -1.39 -2.13 -15.21
N GLY A 35 -2.30 -2.36 -14.24
CA GLY A 35 -3.37 -1.45 -13.88
C GLY A 35 -4.75 -1.87 -14.42
N SER A 36 -4.79 -2.79 -15.39
CA SER A 36 -6.01 -3.28 -16.05
C SER A 36 -6.09 -4.80 -16.10
N GLU A 37 -4.98 -5.45 -16.35
CA GLU A 37 -4.88 -6.91 -16.51
C GLU A 37 -3.53 -7.44 -16.02
N TRP A 38 -3.48 -8.77 -15.81
CA TRP A 38 -2.24 -9.48 -15.54
C TRP A 38 -1.49 -9.74 -16.84
N VAL A 39 -0.25 -9.23 -16.94
CA VAL A 39 0.64 -9.45 -18.08
C VAL A 39 1.74 -10.42 -17.67
N LEU A 40 1.92 -11.49 -18.45
CA LEU A 40 3.00 -12.44 -18.25
C LEU A 40 4.33 -11.80 -18.68
N GLN A 41 5.25 -11.61 -17.73
CA GLN A 41 6.63 -11.24 -18.02
C GLN A 41 7.49 -12.49 -18.06
N GLN A 42 8.22 -12.64 -19.17
CA GLN A 42 9.16 -13.75 -19.37
C GLN A 42 10.58 -13.19 -19.50
N ASP A 43 11.47 -13.60 -18.60
CA ASP A 43 12.88 -13.18 -18.65
C ASP A 43 13.74 -14.35 -19.17
N GLU A 44 13.93 -14.38 -20.49
CA GLU A 44 14.81 -15.38 -21.15
C GLU A 44 16.28 -15.17 -20.84
N THR A 45 16.69 -13.91 -20.55
CA THR A 45 18.10 -13.57 -20.36
C THR A 45 18.68 -14.26 -19.14
N SER A 46 17.90 -14.33 -18.06
CA SER A 46 18.33 -14.96 -16.80
C SER A 46 18.53 -16.46 -16.89
N ILE A 47 17.84 -17.14 -17.80
CA ILE A 47 17.88 -18.61 -17.95
C ILE A 47 18.76 -19.09 -19.08
N ALA A 48 19.03 -18.25 -20.10
CA ALA A 48 19.84 -18.62 -21.28
C ALA A 48 21.23 -19.16 -20.88
N ARG A 49 21.86 -18.60 -19.86
CA ARG A 49 23.16 -19.06 -19.35
C ARG A 49 23.16 -20.48 -18.77
N PHE A 50 21.97 -20.99 -18.41
CA PHE A 50 21.79 -22.38 -17.94
C PHE A 50 21.32 -23.31 -19.04
N GLY A 51 21.16 -22.80 -20.28
CA GLY A 51 20.70 -23.58 -21.41
C GLY A 51 19.21 -23.89 -21.40
N PHE A 52 18.40 -23.09 -20.65
CA PHE A 52 16.95 -23.16 -20.62
C PHE A 52 16.31 -22.14 -21.51
N THR A 53 15.07 -22.41 -21.90
CA THR A 53 14.14 -21.48 -22.53
C THR A 53 12.88 -21.34 -21.67
N THR A 54 12.05 -20.35 -21.94
CA THR A 54 10.79 -20.17 -21.21
C THR A 54 9.85 -21.37 -21.36
N ALA A 55 9.97 -22.12 -22.47
CA ALA A 55 9.19 -23.34 -22.71
C ALA A 55 9.54 -24.49 -21.77
N ASP A 56 10.70 -24.47 -21.12
CA ASP A 56 11.13 -25.48 -20.14
C ASP A 56 10.43 -25.31 -18.78
N PHE A 57 9.75 -24.18 -18.59
CA PHE A 57 9.04 -23.86 -17.34
C PHE A 57 7.54 -23.74 -17.63
N PRO A 58 6.67 -24.28 -16.75
CA PRO A 58 5.23 -24.07 -16.89
C PRO A 58 4.91 -22.60 -16.65
N ASP A 59 3.87 -22.11 -17.33
CA ASP A 59 3.32 -20.78 -17.05
C ASP A 59 2.90 -20.69 -15.58
N ALA A 60 3.29 -19.61 -14.91
CA ALA A 60 2.81 -19.36 -13.57
C ALA A 60 1.28 -19.22 -13.59
N PRO A 61 0.57 -19.73 -12.57
CA PRO A 61 -0.87 -19.51 -12.48
C PRO A 61 -1.17 -17.99 -12.45
N VAL A 62 -2.18 -17.58 -13.18
CA VAL A 62 -2.64 -16.17 -13.10
C VAL A 62 -3.12 -15.91 -11.68
N PRO A 63 -2.55 -14.95 -10.95
CA PRO A 63 -3.02 -14.62 -9.62
C PRO A 63 -4.46 -14.14 -9.66
N GLU A 64 -5.19 -14.27 -8.55
CA GLU A 64 -6.47 -13.60 -8.42
C GLU A 64 -6.26 -12.08 -8.62
N LYS A 65 -7.27 -11.43 -9.22
CA LYS A 65 -7.22 -9.98 -9.39
C LYS A 65 -6.93 -9.36 -8.02
N PRO A 66 -5.88 -8.53 -7.91
CA PRO A 66 -5.62 -7.91 -6.63
C PRO A 66 -6.85 -7.10 -6.23
N ASP A 67 -7.17 -7.15 -4.97
CA ASP A 67 -8.20 -6.29 -4.33
C ASP A 67 -7.70 -4.84 -4.30
N TYR A 68 -7.19 -4.41 -5.46
CA TYR A 68 -6.61 -3.10 -5.69
C TYR A 68 -7.61 -2.24 -6.44
N ASN A 69 -8.29 -1.40 -5.68
CA ASN A 69 -9.10 -0.33 -6.24
C ASN A 69 -8.32 0.99 -6.08
N PRO A 70 -7.77 1.57 -7.16
CA PRO A 70 -7.04 2.83 -7.09
C PRO A 70 -7.89 3.98 -6.56
N ASP A 71 -9.19 3.99 -6.87
CA ASP A 71 -10.12 5.03 -6.40
C ASP A 71 -10.37 4.90 -4.89
N GLU A 72 -10.47 3.69 -4.38
CA GLU A 72 -10.61 3.43 -2.95
C GLU A 72 -9.36 3.83 -2.17
N ARG A 73 -8.18 3.53 -2.70
CA ARG A 73 -6.91 3.97 -2.11
C ARG A 73 -6.75 5.49 -2.12
N ALA A 74 -7.14 6.15 -3.20
CA ALA A 74 -7.10 7.60 -3.28
C ALA A 74 -8.03 8.22 -2.22
N ARG A 75 -9.25 7.68 -2.06
CA ARG A 75 -10.18 8.12 -1.01
C ARG A 75 -9.66 7.86 0.39
N GLU A 76 -8.99 6.74 0.62
CA GLU A 76 -8.40 6.44 1.93
C GLU A 76 -7.23 7.39 2.26
N GLN A 77 -6.40 7.72 1.28
CA GLN A 77 -5.34 8.71 1.43
C GLN A 77 -5.90 10.08 1.77
N GLU A 78 -6.91 10.55 1.03
CA GLU A 78 -7.61 11.81 1.29
C GLU A 78 -8.25 11.81 2.68
N ALA A 79 -8.90 10.71 3.08
CA ALA A 79 -9.45 10.56 4.42
C ALA A 79 -8.38 10.65 5.52
N ASN A 80 -7.20 10.09 5.29
CA ASN A 80 -6.08 10.18 6.23
C ASN A 80 -5.52 11.61 6.32
N GLU A 81 -5.45 12.33 5.20
CA GLU A 81 -5.04 13.74 5.20
C GLU A 81 -6.01 14.61 6.00
N VAL A 82 -7.31 14.45 5.79
CA VAL A 82 -8.35 15.16 6.56
C VAL A 82 -8.25 14.84 8.05
N ARG A 83 -8.09 13.56 8.42
CA ARG A 83 -7.91 13.16 9.83
C ARG A 83 -6.65 13.78 10.45
N ASN A 84 -5.53 13.77 9.74
CA ASN A 84 -4.29 14.38 10.21
C ASN A 84 -4.43 15.89 10.44
N GLN A 85 -5.10 16.59 9.52
CA GLN A 85 -5.39 18.02 9.65
C GLN A 85 -6.30 18.33 10.85
N ARG A 86 -7.37 17.55 11.03
CA ARG A 86 -8.25 17.61 12.20
C ARG A 86 -7.49 17.40 13.50
N ASP A 87 -6.66 16.36 13.57
CA ASP A 87 -5.91 16.02 14.78
C ASP A 87 -4.89 17.12 15.13
N ALA A 88 -4.26 17.72 14.12
CA ALA A 88 -3.40 18.88 14.32
C ALA A 88 -4.15 20.09 14.90
N LEU A 89 -5.39 20.34 14.45
CA LEU A 89 -6.24 21.42 14.99
C LEU A 89 -6.69 21.12 16.43
N LEU A 90 -7.03 19.85 16.73
CA LEU A 90 -7.36 19.43 18.10
C LEU A 90 -6.17 19.61 19.03
N ALA A 91 -4.96 19.17 18.63
CA ALA A 91 -3.75 19.35 19.43
C ALA A 91 -3.42 20.82 19.69
N LYS A 92 -3.54 21.68 18.67
CA LYS A 92 -3.31 23.12 18.82
C LYS A 92 -4.28 23.81 19.78
N THR A 93 -5.43 23.22 20.04
CA THR A 93 -6.50 23.78 20.88
C THR A 93 -6.68 23.08 22.21
N ASP A 94 -5.83 22.11 22.57
CA ASP A 94 -5.92 21.38 23.84
C ASP A 94 -5.80 22.28 25.06
N TRP A 95 -4.98 23.33 24.97
CA TRP A 95 -4.82 24.32 26.04
C TRP A 95 -6.13 25.04 26.41
N THR A 96 -7.09 25.16 25.48
CA THR A 96 -8.40 25.81 25.75
C THR A 96 -9.27 25.02 26.71
N GLN A 97 -8.94 23.76 26.97
CA GLN A 97 -9.70 22.86 27.84
C GLN A 97 -9.19 22.88 29.29
N VAL A 98 -8.15 23.66 29.60
CA VAL A 98 -7.67 23.81 30.96
C VAL A 98 -8.63 24.72 31.74
N ALA A 99 -8.86 24.39 32.99
CA ALA A 99 -9.91 25.05 33.82
C ALA A 99 -9.70 26.56 33.99
N ASP A 100 -8.47 27.04 33.89
CA ASP A 100 -8.05 28.43 34.03
C ASP A 100 -7.72 29.11 32.66
N ALA A 101 -8.06 28.48 31.56
CA ALA A 101 -7.86 29.07 30.24
C ALA A 101 -8.70 30.35 30.08
N PRO A 102 -8.10 31.50 29.67
CA PRO A 102 -8.80 32.77 29.56
C PRO A 102 -9.62 32.88 28.26
N VAL A 103 -10.47 31.90 27.98
CA VAL A 103 -11.28 31.79 26.76
C VAL A 103 -12.68 31.32 27.06
N ASP A 104 -13.61 31.55 26.12
CA ASP A 104 -14.94 30.95 26.18
C ASP A 104 -14.87 29.42 25.98
N GLN A 105 -14.79 28.70 27.08
CA GLN A 105 -14.67 27.26 27.09
C GLN A 105 -15.81 26.54 26.37
N GLN A 106 -17.03 27.12 26.42
CA GLN A 106 -18.19 26.52 25.74
C GLN A 106 -18.05 26.62 24.21
N ALA A 107 -17.65 27.78 23.71
CA ALA A 107 -17.41 27.99 22.28
C ALA A 107 -16.31 27.08 21.75
N TRP A 108 -15.20 26.96 22.49
CA TRP A 108 -14.12 26.10 22.13
C TRP A 108 -14.46 24.60 22.21
N SER A 109 -15.25 24.21 23.21
CA SER A 109 -15.74 22.83 23.31
C SER A 109 -16.62 22.46 22.11
N THR A 110 -17.50 23.36 21.69
CA THR A 110 -18.36 23.17 20.51
C THR A 110 -17.53 23.05 19.23
N TYR A 111 -16.55 23.93 19.04
CA TYR A 111 -15.62 23.86 17.92
C TYR A 111 -14.86 22.52 17.86
N ARG A 112 -14.31 22.08 18.99
CA ARG A 112 -13.58 20.82 19.10
C ARG A 112 -14.48 19.61 18.86
N GLN A 113 -15.74 19.67 19.27
CA GLN A 113 -16.70 18.59 18.96
C GLN A 113 -17.00 18.56 17.47
N ALA A 114 -17.22 19.70 16.83
CA ALA A 114 -17.41 19.77 15.39
C ALA A 114 -16.20 19.22 14.60
N LEU A 115 -14.97 19.43 15.09
CA LEU A 115 -13.77 18.81 14.51
C LEU A 115 -13.80 17.27 14.61
N ARG A 116 -14.24 16.72 15.75
CA ARG A 116 -14.36 15.27 15.93
C ARG A 116 -15.40 14.64 15.01
N ASP A 117 -16.45 15.39 14.70
CA ASP A 117 -17.59 14.92 13.89
C ASP A 117 -17.30 15.01 12.37
N ILE A 118 -16.16 15.58 11.96
CA ILE A 118 -15.77 15.68 10.55
C ILE A 118 -15.85 14.34 9.79
N PRO A 119 -15.38 13.21 10.32
CA PRO A 119 -15.48 11.92 9.61
C PRO A 119 -16.91 11.40 9.41
N GLU A 120 -17.88 11.97 10.14
CA GLU A 120 -19.29 11.59 10.07
C GLU A 120 -20.08 12.43 9.05
N GLN A 121 -19.44 13.45 8.46
CA GLN A 121 -20.06 14.28 7.43
C GLN A 121 -20.31 13.48 6.14
N ASN A 122 -21.43 13.71 5.48
CA ASN A 122 -21.81 13.02 4.25
C ASN A 122 -20.81 13.24 3.09
N GLY A 123 -20.11 14.38 3.08
CA GLY A 123 -19.11 14.74 2.07
C GLY A 123 -17.71 14.18 2.34
N PHE A 124 -17.48 13.56 3.51
CA PHE A 124 -16.18 13.04 3.87
C PHE A 124 -15.71 11.92 2.93
N PRO A 125 -14.45 11.90 2.49
CA PRO A 125 -13.38 12.85 2.74
C PRO A 125 -13.29 14.02 1.74
N GLY A 126 -13.96 13.96 0.60
CA GLY A 126 -13.76 14.85 -0.54
C GLY A 126 -14.38 16.24 -0.39
N ASP A 127 -15.46 16.36 0.39
CA ASP A 127 -16.15 17.63 0.63
C ASP A 127 -16.41 17.79 2.13
N VAL A 128 -15.47 18.41 2.82
CA VAL A 128 -15.46 18.56 4.27
C VAL A 128 -15.78 20.00 4.65
N ASP A 129 -16.83 20.19 5.44
CA ASP A 129 -17.17 21.47 6.07
C ASP A 129 -16.36 21.63 7.36
N TRP A 130 -15.35 22.51 7.32
CA TRP A 130 -14.48 22.79 8.45
C TRP A 130 -15.13 23.83 9.38
N PRO A 131 -15.25 23.53 10.69
CA PRO A 131 -15.81 24.47 11.63
C PRO A 131 -14.96 25.74 11.77
N SER A 132 -15.63 26.88 11.96
CA SER A 132 -14.96 28.13 12.20
C SER A 132 -14.36 28.19 13.61
N LYS A 133 -13.07 28.55 13.70
CA LYS A 133 -12.37 28.74 14.96
C LYS A 133 -13.01 29.88 15.77
N PRO A 134 -13.32 29.70 17.08
CA PRO A 134 -13.75 30.79 17.94
C PRO A 134 -12.68 31.87 18.06
N THR A 135 -13.12 33.10 18.28
CA THR A 135 -12.21 34.21 18.60
C THR A 135 -11.71 34.11 20.02
N GLU A 136 -10.46 34.46 20.21
CA GLU A 136 -9.79 34.54 21.52
C GLU A 136 -10.29 35.72 22.32
#